data_aed3d16ed5dd7d74aac232f7750e7eb5
#
_entry.id   aed3d16ed5dd7d74aac232f7750e7eb5
#
_cell.length_a   1.000
_cell.length_b   1.000
_cell.length_c   1.000
_cell.angle_alpha   90.00
_cell.angle_beta   90.00
_cell.angle_gamma   90.00
#
_symmetry.space_group_name_H-M   'P 1'
#
loop_
_entity.id
_entity.type
_entity.pdbx_description
1 polymer ?
#
loop_
_entity_poly.entity_id
_entity_poly.type
_entity_poly.pdbx_seq_one_letter_code
_entity_poly.pdbx_strand_id
1 'polypeptide(L)'
;DAGVGTAGGPHPVSRRQAPANAGALNGILLIVVGMLFFAALDTTTKYVTTGVPILMALWVRYAFQAVSTTLLVLPTRGLSVFRTAHPKFQLLRGLLILTSSLLAFVSLRYLPVGEFTAIQMITPLVITLLASTSLGEKVSPLRWALVGGGFLGTLIIIRPGGENFTWVMLLPLGLVACNAW
;
A
#
# COMPACT_ATOMS: atom_id res chain seq x y z
N ASP A 1 -9.49 53.78 -49.84
CA ASP A 1 -8.74 52.52 -49.90
C ASP A 1 -8.23 52.17 -48.54
N ALA A 2 -8.92 51.23 -47.93
CA ALA A 2 -8.70 50.81 -46.58
C ALA A 2 -7.71 49.62 -46.54
N GLY A 3 -6.54 49.86 -45.95
CA GLY A 3 -5.57 48.83 -45.65
C GLY A 3 -6.01 48.00 -44.42
N VAL A 4 -6.36 46.74 -44.68
CA VAL A 4 -6.67 45.78 -43.63
C VAL A 4 -5.38 45.26 -43.00
N GLY A 5 -5.12 45.65 -41.74
CA GLY A 5 -4.03 45.14 -40.92
C GLY A 5 -4.32 43.67 -40.52
N THR A 6 -3.46 42.76 -40.90
CA THR A 6 -3.49 41.35 -40.49
C THR A 6 -3.04 41.27 -39.01
N ALA A 7 -3.99 40.91 -38.15
CA ALA A 7 -3.74 40.60 -36.75
C ALA A 7 -2.87 39.33 -36.63
N GLY A 8 -1.67 39.49 -36.05
CA GLY A 8 -0.80 38.36 -35.71
C GLY A 8 -1.46 37.51 -34.64
N GLY A 9 -1.76 36.26 -34.99
CA GLY A 9 -2.27 35.29 -34.05
C GLY A 9 -1.25 34.97 -32.93
N PRO A 10 -1.71 34.58 -31.73
CA PRO A 10 -0.83 34.24 -30.62
C PRO A 10 0.06 33.05 -31.00
N HIS A 11 1.37 33.25 -30.92
CA HIS A 11 2.34 32.17 -31.04
C HIS A 11 2.08 31.10 -30.00
N PRO A 12 2.00 29.81 -30.36
CA PRO A 12 1.88 28.75 -29.36
C PRO A 12 3.15 28.74 -28.50
N VAL A 13 2.96 29.02 -27.23
CA VAL A 13 4.00 28.89 -26.20
C VAL A 13 4.40 27.41 -26.17
N SER A 14 5.56 27.10 -26.77
CA SER A 14 6.14 25.76 -26.69
C SER A 14 6.41 25.47 -25.20
N ARG A 15 5.52 24.71 -24.54
CA ARG A 15 5.81 24.09 -23.25
C ARG A 15 7.04 23.24 -23.48
N ARG A 16 8.19 23.70 -23.01
CA ARG A 16 9.37 22.87 -22.83
C ARG A 16 8.94 21.67 -21.99
N GLN A 17 8.76 20.54 -22.64
CA GLN A 17 8.64 19.27 -21.95
C GLN A 17 9.98 19.05 -21.25
N ALA A 18 9.99 19.24 -19.94
CA ALA A 18 11.11 18.82 -19.12
C ALA A 18 11.39 17.32 -19.42
N PRO A 19 12.65 16.89 -19.45
CA PRO A 19 12.97 15.52 -19.82
C PRO A 19 12.23 14.55 -18.88
N ALA A 20 11.21 13.89 -19.42
CA ALA A 20 10.32 12.99 -18.70
C ALA A 20 11.09 11.85 -17.98
N ASN A 21 12.32 11.59 -18.42
CA ASN A 21 13.14 10.49 -17.93
C ASN A 21 13.76 10.72 -16.54
N ALA A 22 14.13 11.95 -16.19
CA ALA A 22 14.77 12.22 -14.89
C ALA A 22 13.75 12.13 -13.74
N GLY A 23 12.52 12.62 -13.95
CA GLY A 23 11.45 12.51 -12.95
C GLY A 23 10.97 11.07 -12.75
N ALA A 24 10.91 10.29 -13.84
CA ALA A 24 10.54 8.88 -13.78
C ALA A 24 11.58 8.03 -13.04
N LEU A 25 12.87 8.27 -13.28
CA LEU A 25 13.96 7.58 -12.58
C LEU A 25 13.94 7.86 -11.07
N ASN A 26 13.76 9.11 -10.67
CA ASN A 26 13.65 9.48 -9.25
C ASN A 26 12.42 8.81 -8.60
N GLY A 27 11.28 8.74 -9.30
CA GLY A 27 10.10 8.03 -8.82
C GLY A 27 10.37 6.53 -8.63
N ILE A 28 11.02 5.89 -9.58
CA ILE A 28 11.41 4.47 -9.50
C ILE A 28 12.37 4.24 -8.33
N LEU A 29 13.40 5.08 -8.18
CA LEU A 29 14.35 4.98 -7.07
C LEU A 29 13.65 5.10 -5.71
N LEU A 30 12.73 6.04 -5.55
CA LEU A 30 11.96 6.21 -4.31
C LEU A 30 11.11 4.97 -4.01
N ILE A 31 10.49 4.36 -5.01
CA ILE A 31 9.73 3.12 -4.85
C ILE A 31 10.65 1.98 -4.41
N VAL A 32 11.80 1.81 -5.07
CA VAL A 32 12.77 0.75 -4.74
C VAL A 32 13.26 0.92 -3.29
N VAL A 33 13.65 2.13 -2.90
CA VAL A 33 14.08 2.43 -1.52
C VAL A 33 12.95 2.14 -0.54
N GLY A 34 11.71 2.54 -0.85
CA GLY A 34 10.53 2.23 -0.04
C GLY A 34 10.34 0.73 0.15
N MET A 35 10.45 -0.04 -0.93
CA MET A 35 10.34 -1.51 -0.86
C MET A 35 11.44 -2.17 -0.04
N LEU A 36 12.67 -1.64 -0.09
CA LEU A 36 13.76 -2.11 0.77
C LEU A 36 13.47 -1.86 2.25
N PHE A 37 12.92 -0.69 2.60
CA PHE A 37 12.49 -0.42 3.97
C PHE A 37 11.33 -1.31 4.42
N PHE A 38 10.37 -1.61 3.54
CA PHE A 38 9.30 -2.57 3.85
C PHE A 38 9.84 -3.97 4.08
N ALA A 39 10.75 -4.45 3.24
CA ALA A 39 11.38 -5.77 3.42
C ALA A 39 12.18 -5.84 4.73
N ALA A 40 12.91 -4.78 5.07
CA ALA A 40 13.63 -4.68 6.34
C ALA A 40 12.66 -4.69 7.53
N LEU A 41 11.53 -3.96 7.42
CA LEU A 41 10.49 -3.93 8.44
C LEU A 41 9.88 -5.31 8.66
N ASP A 42 9.51 -6.03 7.60
CA ASP A 42 8.90 -7.36 7.68
C ASP A 42 9.88 -8.37 8.28
N THR A 43 11.15 -8.33 7.85
CA THR A 43 12.21 -9.19 8.39
C THR A 43 12.45 -8.91 9.88
N THR A 44 12.53 -7.65 10.27
CA THR A 44 12.68 -7.24 11.67
C THR A 44 11.47 -7.66 12.49
N THR A 45 10.26 -7.47 11.97
CA THR A 45 9.03 -7.90 12.62
C THR A 45 9.03 -9.40 12.87
N LYS A 46 9.41 -10.20 11.87
CA LYS A 46 9.54 -11.65 12.04
C LYS A 46 10.53 -11.99 13.15
N TYR A 47 11.70 -11.39 13.15
CA TYR A 47 12.73 -11.65 14.15
C TYR A 47 12.25 -11.28 15.58
N VAL A 48 11.65 -10.11 15.73
CA VAL A 48 11.15 -9.63 17.03
C VAL A 48 10.02 -10.51 17.56
N THR A 49 9.10 -10.94 16.70
CA THR A 49 7.95 -11.76 17.12
C THR A 49 8.30 -13.16 17.55
N THR A 50 9.51 -13.65 17.30
CA THR A 50 9.99 -14.94 17.85
C THR A 50 10.37 -14.84 19.32
N GLY A 51 10.85 -13.67 19.79
CA GLY A 51 11.35 -13.48 21.14
C GLY A 51 10.43 -12.66 22.07
N VAL A 52 9.47 -11.91 21.49
CA VAL A 52 8.62 -10.97 22.24
C VAL A 52 7.14 -11.25 21.96
N PRO A 53 6.24 -11.08 22.96
CA PRO A 53 4.80 -11.18 22.74
C PRO A 53 4.33 -10.20 21.64
N ILE A 54 3.49 -10.68 20.73
CA ILE A 54 3.01 -9.90 19.57
C ILE A 54 2.37 -8.58 20.01
N LEU A 55 1.55 -8.60 21.06
CA LEU A 55 0.89 -7.40 21.56
C LEU A 55 1.89 -6.36 22.09
N MET A 56 2.97 -6.78 22.71
CA MET A 56 4.02 -5.87 23.18
C MET A 56 4.76 -5.24 22.00
N ALA A 57 5.10 -6.02 20.99
CA ALA A 57 5.75 -5.53 19.79
C ALA A 57 4.85 -4.51 19.04
N LEU A 58 3.55 -4.79 18.92
CA LEU A 58 2.56 -3.88 18.35
C LEU A 58 2.46 -2.58 19.16
N TRP A 59 2.37 -2.70 20.49
CA TRP A 59 2.26 -1.53 21.36
C TRP A 59 3.46 -0.59 21.20
N VAL A 60 4.67 -1.12 21.25
CA VAL A 60 5.91 -0.35 21.06
C VAL A 60 5.94 0.30 19.69
N ARG A 61 5.60 -0.44 18.63
CA ARG A 61 5.53 0.08 17.26
C ARG A 61 4.58 1.28 17.15
N TYR A 62 3.34 1.13 17.65
CA TYR A 62 2.35 2.20 17.55
C TYR A 62 2.66 3.38 18.48
N ALA A 63 3.20 3.13 19.67
CA ALA A 63 3.65 4.19 20.55
C ALA A 63 4.77 5.02 19.88
N PHE A 64 5.77 4.35 19.33
CA PHE A 64 6.86 5.02 18.60
C PHE A 64 6.33 5.82 17.40
N GLN A 65 5.43 5.22 16.60
CA GLN A 65 4.80 5.89 15.46
C GLN A 65 4.00 7.12 15.90
N ALA A 66 3.19 7.00 16.95
CA ALA A 66 2.40 8.12 17.48
C ALA A 66 3.29 9.27 17.96
N VAL A 67 4.33 8.96 18.74
CA VAL A 67 5.30 9.94 19.24
C VAL A 67 6.02 10.61 18.06
N SER A 68 6.58 9.83 17.14
CA SER A 68 7.34 10.36 16.00
C SER A 68 6.46 11.25 15.11
N THR A 69 5.24 10.79 14.79
CA THR A 69 4.31 11.58 13.97
C THR A 69 3.90 12.86 14.67
N THR A 70 3.63 12.80 15.98
CA THR A 70 3.27 13.98 16.77
C THR A 70 4.40 15.01 16.79
N LEU A 71 5.64 14.57 17.05
CA LEU A 71 6.81 15.44 17.07
C LEU A 71 7.09 16.12 15.71
N LEU A 72 6.84 15.41 14.61
CA LEU A 72 7.05 15.94 13.26
C LEU A 72 5.92 16.86 12.78
N VAL A 73 4.68 16.56 13.14
CA VAL A 73 3.51 17.24 12.58
C VAL A 73 3.04 18.39 13.47
N LEU A 74 3.16 18.25 14.79
CA LEU A 74 2.70 19.25 15.74
C LEU A 74 3.34 20.64 15.55
N PRO A 75 4.68 20.76 15.32
CA PRO A 75 5.30 22.06 15.11
C PRO A 75 4.88 22.73 13.80
N THR A 76 4.44 21.95 12.79
CA THR A 76 4.07 22.50 11.47
C THR A 76 2.59 22.84 11.34
N ARG A 77 1.70 22.08 12.00
CA ARG A 77 0.25 22.21 11.86
C ARG A 77 -0.50 22.57 13.16
N GLY A 78 0.18 22.62 14.30
CA GLY A 78 -0.41 22.92 15.60
C GLY A 78 -1.46 21.89 16.06
N LEU A 79 -2.23 22.24 17.08
CA LEU A 79 -3.25 21.37 17.68
C LEU A 79 -4.46 21.07 16.77
N SER A 80 -4.59 21.77 15.63
CA SER A 80 -5.68 21.56 14.68
C SER A 80 -5.68 20.15 14.07
N VAL A 81 -4.53 19.44 14.09
CA VAL A 81 -4.39 18.06 13.61
C VAL A 81 -5.24 17.07 14.39
N PHE A 82 -5.53 17.36 15.66
CA PHE A 82 -6.37 16.50 16.51
C PHE A 82 -7.89 16.71 16.29
N ARG A 83 -8.28 17.73 15.51
CA ARG A 83 -9.68 17.98 15.17
C ARG A 83 -10.06 17.17 13.95
N THR A 84 -10.95 16.21 14.11
CA THR A 84 -11.51 15.43 12.99
C THR A 84 -12.97 15.77 12.77
N ALA A 85 -13.38 15.89 11.48
CA ALA A 85 -14.78 16.13 11.13
C ALA A 85 -15.67 14.89 11.32
N HIS A 86 -15.09 13.69 11.18
CA HIS A 86 -15.83 12.43 11.22
C HIS A 86 -15.17 11.39 12.16
N PRO A 87 -15.38 11.50 13.50
CA PRO A 87 -14.69 10.65 14.47
C PRO A 87 -15.02 9.15 14.30
N LYS A 88 -16.26 8.81 13.89
CA LYS A 88 -16.67 7.41 13.69
C LYS A 88 -15.87 6.72 12.56
N PHE A 89 -15.70 7.42 11.42
CA PHE A 89 -14.89 6.90 10.31
C PHE A 89 -13.42 6.77 10.68
N GLN A 90 -12.91 7.71 11.48
CA GLN A 90 -11.52 7.64 11.95
C GLN A 90 -11.30 6.47 12.91
N LEU A 91 -12.26 6.19 13.78
CA LEU A 91 -12.22 5.04 14.68
C LEU A 91 -12.26 3.72 13.90
N LEU A 92 -13.18 3.61 12.93
CA LEU A 92 -13.27 2.43 12.06
C LEU A 92 -11.98 2.19 11.30
N ARG A 93 -11.40 3.24 10.70
CA ARG A 93 -10.10 3.18 10.01
C ARG A 93 -8.99 2.73 10.97
N GLY A 94 -8.94 3.29 12.18
CA GLY A 94 -7.96 2.90 13.19
C GLY A 94 -8.10 1.42 13.58
N LEU A 95 -9.32 0.94 13.74
CA LEU A 95 -9.60 -0.47 14.06
C LEU A 95 -9.17 -1.41 12.92
N LEU A 96 -9.46 -1.03 11.67
CA LEU A 96 -9.02 -1.81 10.50
C LEU A 96 -7.49 -1.87 10.39
N ILE A 97 -6.79 -0.76 10.63
CA ILE A 97 -5.33 -0.71 10.63
C ILE A 97 -4.75 -1.56 11.78
N LEU A 98 -5.34 -1.51 12.96
CA LEU A 98 -4.91 -2.34 14.09
C LEU A 98 -5.11 -3.82 13.79
N THR A 99 -6.28 -4.20 13.26
CA THR A 99 -6.59 -5.58 12.88
C THR A 99 -5.64 -6.08 11.79
N SER A 100 -5.42 -5.29 10.75
CA SER A 100 -4.49 -5.67 9.67
C SER A 100 -3.06 -5.84 10.20
N SER A 101 -2.60 -4.98 11.10
CA SER A 101 -1.28 -5.12 11.71
C SER A 101 -1.17 -6.34 12.61
N LEU A 102 -2.21 -6.66 13.37
CA LEU A 102 -2.24 -7.88 14.18
C LEU A 102 -2.14 -9.12 13.29
N LEU A 103 -2.93 -9.17 12.21
CA LEU A 103 -2.87 -10.26 11.23
C LEU A 103 -1.47 -10.38 10.60
N ALA A 104 -0.83 -9.25 10.26
CA ALA A 104 0.52 -9.23 9.71
C ALA A 104 1.55 -9.81 10.69
N PHE A 105 1.51 -9.38 11.96
CA PHE A 105 2.43 -9.86 12.98
C PHE A 105 2.25 -11.35 13.27
N VAL A 106 1.01 -11.81 13.37
CA VAL A 106 0.72 -13.25 13.55
C VAL A 106 1.19 -14.04 12.33
N SER A 107 0.92 -13.55 11.12
CA SER A 107 1.36 -14.22 9.90
C SER A 107 2.89 -14.34 9.83
N LEU A 108 3.61 -13.24 10.06
CA LEU A 108 5.08 -13.22 10.01
C LEU A 108 5.73 -14.08 11.10
N ARG A 109 5.05 -14.30 12.22
CA ARG A 109 5.55 -15.20 13.26
C ARG A 109 5.62 -16.66 12.77
N TYR A 110 4.62 -17.09 12.00
CA TYR A 110 4.48 -18.50 11.61
C TYR A 110 4.89 -18.76 10.16
N LEU A 111 4.81 -17.76 9.26
CA LEU A 111 5.15 -17.91 7.85
C LEU A 111 6.54 -17.36 7.54
N PRO A 112 7.23 -17.93 6.54
CA PRO A 112 8.40 -17.30 5.92
C PRO A 112 8.04 -15.93 5.33
N VAL A 113 8.95 -14.95 5.43
CA VAL A 113 8.73 -13.59 4.91
C VAL A 113 8.38 -13.61 3.41
N GLY A 114 9.04 -14.49 2.65
CA GLY A 114 8.79 -14.62 1.20
C GLY A 114 7.36 -15.06 0.88
N GLU A 115 6.81 -16.05 1.60
CA GLU A 115 5.43 -16.51 1.42
C GLU A 115 4.43 -15.43 1.83
N PHE A 116 4.65 -14.77 2.97
CA PHE A 116 3.84 -13.65 3.42
C PHE A 116 3.79 -12.52 2.37
N THR A 117 4.96 -12.09 1.86
CA THR A 117 5.07 -11.04 0.86
C THR A 117 4.40 -11.44 -0.46
N ALA A 118 4.54 -12.69 -0.87
CA ALA A 118 3.90 -13.20 -2.09
C ALA A 118 2.37 -13.15 -2.00
N ILE A 119 1.80 -13.53 -0.85
CA ILE A 119 0.35 -13.42 -0.62
C ILE A 119 -0.08 -11.94 -0.60
N GLN A 120 0.72 -11.06 -0.02
CA GLN A 120 0.46 -9.62 -0.02
C GLN A 120 0.43 -9.01 -1.42
N MET A 121 1.13 -9.58 -2.40
CA MET A 121 1.07 -9.14 -3.80
C MET A 121 -0.31 -9.34 -4.45
N ILE A 122 -1.24 -10.05 -3.81
CA ILE A 122 -2.65 -10.11 -4.22
C ILE A 122 -3.36 -8.75 -3.97
N THR A 123 -2.89 -7.93 -3.02
CA THR A 123 -3.57 -6.69 -2.64
C THR A 123 -3.94 -5.80 -3.83
N PRO A 124 -3.04 -5.47 -4.78
CA PRO A 124 -3.39 -4.65 -5.94
C PRO A 124 -4.46 -5.30 -6.83
N LEU A 125 -4.48 -6.65 -6.85
CA LEU A 125 -5.45 -7.41 -7.63
C LEU A 125 -6.85 -7.31 -7.01
N VAL A 126 -6.94 -7.46 -5.69
CA VAL A 126 -8.21 -7.32 -4.93
C VAL A 126 -8.73 -5.88 -5.04
N ILE A 127 -7.87 -4.87 -4.92
CA ILE A 127 -8.25 -3.47 -5.11
C ILE A 127 -8.80 -3.24 -6.52
N THR A 128 -8.14 -3.77 -7.56
CA THR A 128 -8.62 -3.65 -8.94
C THR A 128 -9.98 -4.33 -9.14
N LEU A 129 -10.18 -5.51 -8.54
CA LEU A 129 -11.44 -6.23 -8.58
C LEU A 129 -12.56 -5.44 -7.89
N LEU A 130 -12.29 -4.90 -6.68
CA LEU A 130 -13.25 -4.08 -5.94
C LEU A 130 -13.58 -2.79 -6.70
N ALA A 131 -12.60 -2.11 -7.28
CA ALA A 131 -12.82 -0.92 -8.10
C ALA A 131 -13.71 -1.23 -9.32
N SER A 132 -13.51 -2.36 -9.97
CA SER A 132 -14.32 -2.81 -11.10
C SER A 132 -15.76 -3.09 -10.68
N THR A 133 -15.97 -3.80 -9.57
CA THR A 133 -17.30 -4.25 -9.14
C THR A 133 -18.09 -3.19 -8.38
N SER A 134 -17.42 -2.42 -7.49
CA SER A 134 -18.08 -1.45 -6.62
C SER A 134 -18.20 -0.06 -7.24
N LEU A 135 -17.20 0.37 -8.04
CA LEU A 135 -17.19 1.69 -8.68
C LEU A 135 -17.61 1.63 -10.16
N GLY A 136 -17.85 0.44 -10.72
CA GLY A 136 -18.24 0.28 -12.12
C GLY A 136 -17.15 0.71 -13.12
N GLU A 137 -15.89 0.77 -12.70
CA GLU A 137 -14.80 1.12 -13.59
C GLU A 137 -14.60 0.06 -14.68
N LYS A 138 -14.46 0.51 -15.93
CA LYS A 138 -14.16 -0.39 -17.06
C LYS A 138 -12.70 -0.84 -16.96
N VAL A 139 -12.49 -2.05 -16.49
CA VAL A 139 -11.15 -2.66 -16.43
C VAL A 139 -10.82 -3.29 -17.76
N SER A 140 -9.65 -2.96 -18.32
CA SER A 140 -9.22 -3.50 -19.61
C SER A 140 -8.98 -5.03 -19.53
N PRO A 141 -9.17 -5.77 -20.65
CA PRO A 141 -8.91 -7.21 -20.69
C PRO A 141 -7.47 -7.59 -20.26
N LEU A 142 -6.51 -6.72 -20.54
CA LEU A 142 -5.12 -6.89 -20.12
C LEU A 142 -4.99 -6.89 -18.58
N ARG A 143 -5.70 -5.99 -17.91
CA ARG A 143 -5.70 -5.97 -16.42
C ARG A 143 -6.30 -7.25 -15.86
N TRP A 144 -7.38 -7.78 -16.46
CA TRP A 144 -7.96 -9.07 -16.06
C TRP A 144 -6.98 -10.23 -16.25
N ALA A 145 -6.24 -10.26 -17.36
CA ALA A 145 -5.21 -11.26 -17.58
C ALA A 145 -4.08 -11.18 -16.54
N LEU A 146 -3.64 -9.95 -16.17
CA LEU A 146 -2.64 -9.74 -15.14
C LEU A 146 -3.16 -10.16 -13.74
N VAL A 147 -4.41 -9.84 -13.42
CA VAL A 147 -5.08 -10.29 -12.19
C VAL A 147 -5.09 -11.82 -12.12
N GLY A 148 -5.54 -12.49 -13.18
CA GLY A 148 -5.55 -13.95 -13.26
C GLY A 148 -4.15 -14.56 -13.13
N GLY A 149 -3.16 -13.99 -13.82
CA GLY A 149 -1.76 -14.43 -13.72
C GLY A 149 -1.19 -14.28 -12.32
N GLY A 150 -1.43 -13.14 -11.66
CA GLY A 150 -1.01 -12.91 -10.27
C GLY A 150 -1.67 -13.87 -9.29
N PHE A 151 -2.97 -14.15 -9.48
CA PHE A 151 -3.70 -15.11 -8.66
C PHE A 151 -3.14 -16.55 -8.83
N LEU A 152 -2.88 -16.97 -10.07
CA LEU A 152 -2.24 -18.25 -10.33
C LEU A 152 -0.85 -18.34 -9.71
N GLY A 153 -0.03 -17.28 -9.83
CA GLY A 153 1.28 -17.21 -9.16
C GLY A 153 1.16 -17.40 -7.64
N THR A 154 0.19 -16.78 -7.02
CA THR A 154 -0.04 -16.93 -5.57
C THR A 154 -0.51 -18.35 -5.21
N LEU A 155 -1.38 -18.96 -6.01
CA LEU A 155 -1.79 -20.36 -5.79
C LEU A 155 -0.60 -21.32 -5.87
N ILE A 156 0.33 -21.09 -6.79
CA ILE A 156 1.55 -21.90 -6.92
C ILE A 156 2.41 -21.78 -5.66
N ILE A 157 2.48 -20.59 -5.05
CA ILE A 157 3.26 -20.34 -3.84
C ILE A 157 2.58 -20.94 -2.60
N ILE A 158 1.28 -20.72 -2.45
CA ILE A 158 0.50 -21.23 -1.30
C ILE A 158 0.40 -22.75 -1.34
N ARG A 159 0.37 -23.39 -2.54
CA ARG A 159 0.21 -24.84 -2.74
C ARG A 159 -0.91 -25.40 -1.86
N PRO A 160 -2.17 -25.00 -2.04
CA PRO A 160 -3.28 -25.48 -1.22
C PRO A 160 -3.38 -27.00 -1.37
N GLY A 161 -3.34 -27.70 -0.22
CA GLY A 161 -3.33 -29.19 -0.19
C GLY A 161 -1.94 -29.84 -0.20
N GLY A 162 -0.85 -29.08 -0.23
CA GLY A 162 0.51 -29.59 -0.02
C GLY A 162 0.79 -29.89 1.47
N GLU A 163 1.81 -30.70 1.75
CA GLU A 163 2.20 -31.08 3.12
C GLU A 163 2.52 -29.89 4.04
N ASN A 164 2.89 -28.74 3.45
CA ASN A 164 3.22 -27.50 4.16
C ASN A 164 2.03 -26.54 4.28
N PHE A 165 0.83 -26.92 3.82
CA PHE A 165 -0.34 -26.05 3.92
C PHE A 165 -0.76 -25.88 5.38
N THR A 166 -0.72 -24.66 5.86
CA THR A 166 -1.15 -24.29 7.20
C THR A 166 -2.27 -23.26 7.13
N TRP A 167 -3.28 -23.39 8.00
CA TRP A 167 -4.38 -22.41 8.08
C TRP A 167 -3.90 -20.97 8.32
N VAL A 168 -2.69 -20.81 8.85
CA VAL A 168 -2.04 -19.51 9.02
C VAL A 168 -1.84 -18.77 7.69
N MET A 169 -1.74 -19.47 6.56
CA MET A 169 -1.63 -18.87 5.22
C MET A 169 -2.89 -18.09 4.80
N LEU A 170 -4.01 -18.30 5.48
CA LEU A 170 -5.24 -17.53 5.25
C LEU A 170 -5.22 -16.16 5.96
N LEU A 171 -4.38 -15.98 6.99
CA LEU A 171 -4.29 -14.71 7.72
C LEU A 171 -3.85 -13.52 6.83
N PRO A 172 -2.83 -13.66 5.96
CA PRO A 172 -2.48 -12.60 5.02
C PRO A 172 -3.61 -12.24 4.04
N LEU A 173 -4.50 -13.17 3.71
CA LEU A 173 -5.68 -12.86 2.89
C LEU A 173 -6.68 -11.97 3.65
N GLY A 174 -6.87 -12.22 4.94
CA GLY A 174 -7.65 -11.34 5.82
C GLY A 174 -7.05 -9.93 5.89
N LEU A 175 -5.72 -9.82 5.96
CA LEU A 175 -5.01 -8.56 5.91
C LEU A 175 -5.20 -7.85 4.57
N VAL A 176 -5.15 -8.57 3.44
CA VAL A 176 -5.44 -8.03 2.10
C VAL A 176 -6.87 -7.45 2.07
N ALA A 177 -7.84 -8.16 2.63
CA ALA A 177 -9.22 -7.67 2.70
C ALA A 177 -9.35 -6.39 3.55
N CYS A 178 -8.67 -6.33 4.70
CA CYS A 178 -8.65 -5.12 5.55
C CYS A 178 -7.97 -3.92 4.87
N ASN A 179 -6.96 -4.15 4.03
CA ASN A 179 -6.25 -3.09 3.31
C ASN A 179 -6.99 -2.62 2.05
N ALA A 180 -7.87 -3.44 1.50
CA ALA A 180 -8.65 -3.13 0.30
C ALA A 180 -9.89 -2.28 0.58
N TRP A 181 -10.26 -2.11 1.87
CA TRP A 181 -11.36 -1.28 2.37
C TRP A 181 -10.86 0.09 2.81
#